data_b01ea32e36e087de79c83b3559b4953d
#
_entry.id   b01ea32e36e087de79c83b3559b4953d
#
_cell.length_a   1.000
_cell.length_b   1.000
_cell.length_c   1.000
_cell.angle_alpha   90.00
_cell.angle_beta   90.00
_cell.angle_gamma   90.00
#
_symmetry.space_group_name_H-M   'P 1'
#
loop_
_entity.id
_entity.type
_entity.pdbx_description
1 polymer ?
#
loop_
_entity_poly.entity_id
_entity_poly.type
_entity_poly.pdbx_seq_one_letter_code
_entity_poly.pdbx_strand_id
1 'polypeptide(L)'
;MQNYVDAKFRILQNQTKDDAFIFWNDDPIIAREIAKRHPEATLYPFAETHENGVKGYTENNQVVIETANGTFTMEQDLLALTGTHNLYNSLASGIASKIVDIHDEKIRASLSDFTGVEHRLEKVLRVRGVDYINDSKATNVNSCWYALQSMT
;
A
#
# COMPACT_ATOMS: atom_id res chain seq x y z
N MET A 1 -5.67 10.92 -19.99
CA MET A 1 -5.95 9.98 -18.87
C MET A 1 -5.92 8.53 -19.33
N GLN A 2 -6.71 8.09 -20.33
CA GLN A 2 -6.80 6.67 -20.74
C GLN A 2 -5.44 6.05 -21.11
N ASN A 3 -4.60 6.73 -21.90
CA ASN A 3 -3.28 6.22 -22.27
C ASN A 3 -2.37 5.93 -21.06
N TYR A 4 -2.51 6.73 -19.97
CA TYR A 4 -1.78 6.47 -18.73
C TYR A 4 -2.30 5.21 -18.03
N VAL A 5 -3.63 5.06 -17.96
CA VAL A 5 -4.29 3.87 -17.41
C VAL A 5 -3.86 2.62 -18.19
N ASP A 6 -3.94 2.66 -19.52
CA ASP A 6 -3.53 1.54 -20.37
C ASP A 6 -2.06 1.17 -20.19
N ALA A 7 -1.18 2.18 -20.06
CA ALA A 7 0.24 1.94 -19.79
C ALA A 7 0.47 1.24 -18.43
N LYS A 8 -0.27 1.63 -17.38
CA LYS A 8 -0.18 0.98 -16.05
C LYS A 8 -0.72 -0.44 -16.06
N PHE A 9 -1.83 -0.69 -16.74
CA PHE A 9 -2.45 -2.01 -16.84
C PHE A 9 -1.68 -2.99 -17.73
N ARG A 10 -0.61 -2.55 -18.41
CA ARG A 10 0.33 -3.46 -19.09
C ARG A 10 1.00 -4.46 -18.14
N ILE A 11 1.03 -4.18 -16.83
CA ILE A 11 1.52 -5.13 -15.82
C ILE A 11 0.78 -6.47 -15.88
N LEU A 12 -0.49 -6.47 -16.31
CA LEU A 12 -1.32 -7.68 -16.43
C LEU A 12 -1.05 -8.47 -17.72
N GLN A 13 -0.33 -7.90 -18.69
CA GLN A 13 -0.24 -8.42 -20.06
C GLN A 13 0.33 -9.84 -20.14
N ASN A 14 1.23 -10.19 -19.22
CA ASN A 14 1.92 -11.49 -19.19
C ASN A 14 1.59 -12.29 -17.93
N GLN A 15 0.64 -11.82 -17.11
CA GLN A 15 0.22 -12.52 -15.91
C GLN A 15 -0.72 -13.67 -16.25
N THR A 16 -0.58 -14.77 -15.52
CA THR A 16 -1.36 -15.99 -15.61
C THR A 16 -2.10 -16.22 -14.28
N LYS A 17 -2.86 -17.30 -14.19
CA LYS A 17 -3.53 -17.71 -12.93
C LYS A 17 -2.57 -17.97 -11.75
N ASP A 18 -1.29 -18.19 -12.03
CA ASP A 18 -0.27 -18.46 -11.02
C ASP A 18 0.38 -17.16 -10.50
N ASP A 19 0.05 -16.03 -11.13
CA ASP A 19 0.50 -14.71 -10.72
C ASP A 19 -0.52 -14.01 -9.82
N ALA A 20 -0.06 -12.98 -9.08
CA ALA A 20 -0.90 -12.19 -8.20
C ALA A 20 -0.99 -10.74 -8.68
N PHE A 21 -2.20 -10.20 -8.67
CA PHE A 21 -2.42 -8.78 -8.90
C PHE A 21 -2.96 -8.12 -7.63
N ILE A 22 -2.12 -7.30 -6.99
CA ILE A 22 -2.43 -6.57 -5.76
C ILE A 22 -2.85 -5.15 -6.14
N PHE A 23 -4.00 -4.69 -5.67
CA PHE A 23 -4.53 -3.37 -6.05
C PHE A 23 -5.42 -2.77 -4.98
N TRP A 24 -5.54 -1.44 -5.00
CA TRP A 24 -6.47 -0.69 -4.16
C TRP A 24 -7.91 -0.85 -4.66
N ASN A 25 -8.77 -1.40 -3.81
CA ASN A 25 -10.15 -1.75 -4.15
C ASN A 25 -11.05 -0.54 -4.42
N ASP A 26 -10.81 0.56 -3.70
CA ASP A 26 -11.71 1.73 -3.70
C ASP A 26 -11.45 2.69 -4.88
N ASP A 27 -10.47 2.37 -5.75
CA ASP A 27 -10.23 3.17 -6.96
C ASP A 27 -11.20 2.76 -8.09
N PRO A 28 -12.15 3.65 -8.48
CA PRO A 28 -13.16 3.33 -9.48
C PRO A 28 -12.57 3.10 -10.88
N ILE A 29 -11.37 3.63 -11.16
CA ILE A 29 -10.68 3.39 -12.42
C ILE A 29 -10.15 1.97 -12.44
N ILE A 30 -9.52 1.52 -11.36
CA ILE A 30 -9.01 0.15 -11.22
C ILE A 30 -10.17 -0.85 -11.32
N ALA A 31 -11.25 -0.64 -10.56
CA ALA A 31 -12.42 -1.51 -10.59
C ALA A 31 -13.01 -1.66 -12.00
N ARG A 32 -13.16 -0.54 -12.72
CA ARG A 32 -13.65 -0.54 -14.11
C ARG A 32 -12.71 -1.29 -15.04
N GLU A 33 -11.41 -1.07 -14.95
CA GLU A 33 -10.44 -1.71 -15.83
C GLU A 33 -10.31 -3.23 -15.56
N ILE A 34 -10.40 -3.66 -14.31
CA ILE A 34 -10.47 -5.10 -13.95
C ILE A 34 -11.71 -5.73 -14.56
N ALA A 35 -12.89 -5.11 -14.38
CA ALA A 35 -14.13 -5.60 -14.96
C ALA A 35 -14.11 -5.68 -16.49
N LYS A 36 -13.38 -4.77 -17.16
CA LYS A 36 -13.23 -4.74 -18.62
C LYS A 36 -12.23 -5.76 -19.14
N ARG A 37 -11.10 -5.94 -18.44
CA ARG A 37 -9.95 -6.72 -18.93
C ARG A 37 -9.99 -8.17 -18.52
N HIS A 38 -10.76 -8.52 -17.48
CA HIS A 38 -10.87 -9.89 -16.94
C HIS A 38 -9.50 -10.56 -16.76
N PRO A 39 -8.60 -10.00 -15.93
CA PRO A 39 -7.25 -10.54 -15.77
C PRO A 39 -7.29 -12.00 -15.30
N GLU A 40 -6.38 -12.83 -15.80
CA GLU A 40 -6.24 -14.23 -15.38
C GLU A 40 -5.58 -14.36 -14.01
N ALA A 41 -4.79 -13.36 -13.60
CA ALA A 41 -4.09 -13.35 -12.33
C ALA A 41 -5.05 -13.46 -11.13
N THR A 42 -4.59 -14.10 -10.07
CA THR A 42 -5.30 -14.11 -8.80
C THR A 42 -5.36 -12.70 -8.21
N LEU A 43 -6.57 -12.23 -7.90
CA LEU A 43 -6.82 -10.87 -7.43
C LEU A 43 -6.65 -10.76 -5.92
N TYR A 44 -5.86 -9.77 -5.49
CA TYR A 44 -5.62 -9.43 -4.09
C TYR A 44 -5.96 -7.96 -3.83
N PRO A 45 -7.26 -7.61 -3.76
CA PRO A 45 -7.69 -6.26 -3.42
C PRO A 45 -7.37 -5.92 -1.97
N PHE A 46 -6.99 -4.66 -1.72
CA PHE A 46 -6.89 -4.09 -0.38
C PHE A 46 -7.72 -2.80 -0.28
N ALA A 47 -8.22 -2.51 0.92
CA ALA A 47 -9.00 -1.31 1.25
C ALA A 47 -8.66 -0.81 2.64
N GLU A 48 -9.19 0.36 3.03
CA GLU A 48 -9.02 0.85 4.40
C GLU A 48 -9.84 0.02 5.38
N THR A 49 -11.06 -0.36 4.99
CA THR A 49 -11.99 -1.13 5.83
C THR A 49 -12.26 -2.51 5.25
N HIS A 50 -12.73 -3.40 6.11
CA HIS A 50 -13.14 -4.74 5.70
C HIS A 50 -14.37 -4.71 4.79
N GLU A 51 -14.23 -5.27 3.59
CA GLU A 51 -15.29 -5.49 2.63
C GLU A 51 -15.20 -6.91 2.06
N ASN A 52 -16.32 -7.39 1.51
CA ASN A 52 -16.37 -8.74 0.95
C ASN A 52 -15.37 -8.89 -0.22
N GLY A 53 -14.48 -9.85 -0.11
CA GLY A 53 -13.46 -10.16 -1.12
C GLY A 53 -12.14 -9.41 -0.96
N VAL A 54 -12.07 -8.39 -0.11
CA VAL A 54 -10.82 -7.68 0.23
C VAL A 54 -9.89 -8.60 0.98
N LYS A 55 -8.59 -8.51 0.70
CA LYS A 55 -7.52 -9.38 1.23
C LYS A 55 -6.57 -8.67 2.19
N GLY A 56 -6.57 -7.33 2.19
CA GLY A 56 -5.84 -6.52 3.14
C GLY A 56 -6.67 -5.33 3.58
N TYR A 57 -6.85 -5.14 4.87
CA TYR A 57 -7.72 -4.10 5.42
C TYR A 57 -7.33 -3.75 6.86
N THR A 58 -7.99 -2.73 7.44
CA THR A 58 -7.91 -2.48 8.88
C THR A 58 -9.25 -2.73 9.55
N GLU A 59 -9.19 -3.31 10.75
CA GLU A 59 -10.34 -3.54 11.59
C GLU A 59 -9.93 -3.50 13.06
N ASN A 60 -10.66 -2.77 13.91
CA ASN A 60 -10.40 -2.65 15.35
C ASN A 60 -8.93 -2.31 15.69
N ASN A 61 -8.35 -1.33 15.00
CA ASN A 61 -6.95 -0.93 15.11
C ASN A 61 -5.93 -2.04 14.73
N GLN A 62 -6.37 -3.03 13.98
CA GLN A 62 -5.50 -4.09 13.45
C GLN A 62 -5.37 -3.97 11.94
N VAL A 63 -4.16 -4.10 11.44
CA VAL A 63 -3.88 -4.43 10.03
C VAL A 63 -4.11 -5.92 9.87
N VAL A 64 -4.96 -6.31 8.94
CA VAL A 64 -5.30 -7.71 8.66
C VAL A 64 -4.98 -8.01 7.20
N ILE A 65 -4.30 -9.12 6.95
CA ILE A 65 -3.96 -9.61 5.60
C ILE A 65 -4.31 -11.08 5.51
N GLU A 66 -5.13 -11.43 4.52
CA GLU A 66 -5.62 -12.78 4.29
C GLU A 66 -5.14 -13.32 2.94
N THR A 67 -4.38 -14.39 2.94
CA THR A 67 -3.91 -15.06 1.73
C THR A 67 -4.09 -16.58 1.85
N ALA A 68 -3.78 -17.31 0.80
CA ALA A 68 -3.75 -18.78 0.84
C ALA A 68 -2.72 -19.30 1.87
N ASN A 69 -1.68 -18.50 2.19
CA ASN A 69 -0.63 -18.85 3.17
C ASN A 69 -1.01 -18.42 4.60
N GLY A 70 -2.29 -18.16 4.87
CA GLY A 70 -2.83 -17.83 6.19
C GLY A 70 -3.08 -16.34 6.40
N THR A 71 -3.51 -16.03 7.62
CA THR A 71 -3.84 -14.66 8.04
C THR A 71 -2.70 -14.06 8.86
N PHE A 72 -2.29 -12.85 8.49
CA PHE A 72 -1.35 -12.02 9.25
C PHE A 72 -2.12 -10.89 9.91
N THR A 73 -1.79 -10.59 11.18
CA THR A 73 -2.34 -9.44 11.91
C THR A 73 -1.25 -8.69 12.67
N MET A 74 -1.36 -7.37 12.74
CA MET A 74 -0.57 -6.52 13.63
C MET A 74 -1.33 -5.26 14.01
N GLU A 75 -1.01 -4.69 15.16
CA GLU A 75 -1.58 -3.40 15.57
C GLU A 75 -1.16 -2.29 14.59
N GLN A 76 -2.12 -1.48 14.15
CA GLN A 76 -1.89 -0.40 13.20
C GLN A 76 -0.90 0.65 13.77
N ASP A 77 -0.94 0.89 15.07
CA ASP A 77 -0.06 1.84 15.76
C ASP A 77 1.42 1.40 15.76
N LEU A 78 1.70 0.13 15.46
CA LEU A 78 3.07 -0.40 15.31
C LEU A 78 3.65 -0.16 13.92
N LEU A 79 2.87 0.35 12.97
CA LEU A 79 3.42 0.71 11.65
C LEU A 79 4.40 1.87 11.79
N ALA A 80 5.62 1.69 11.29
CA ALA A 80 6.67 2.72 11.33
C ALA A 80 6.29 3.98 10.54
N LEU A 81 5.53 3.82 9.45
CA LEU A 81 5.06 4.92 8.62
C LEU A 81 3.58 5.17 8.86
N THR A 82 3.24 6.39 9.23
CA THR A 82 1.87 6.85 9.49
C THR A 82 1.21 7.48 8.25
N GLY A 83 -0.10 7.65 8.31
CA GLY A 83 -0.92 8.25 7.25
C GLY A 83 -1.50 7.22 6.27
N THR A 84 -2.67 7.57 5.70
CA THR A 84 -3.49 6.66 4.89
C THR A 84 -2.74 6.04 3.70
N HIS A 85 -1.95 6.83 2.97
CA HIS A 85 -1.20 6.30 1.83
C HIS A 85 -0.09 5.33 2.23
N ASN A 86 0.51 5.52 3.41
CA ASN A 86 1.50 4.58 3.96
C ASN A 86 0.83 3.31 4.47
N LEU A 87 -0.37 3.40 5.01
CA LEU A 87 -1.20 2.24 5.32
C LEU A 87 -1.44 1.39 4.06
N TYR A 88 -1.84 2.02 2.94
CA TYR A 88 -2.04 1.30 1.67
C TYR A 88 -0.75 0.65 1.16
N ASN A 89 0.39 1.32 1.28
CA ASN A 89 1.69 0.75 0.94
C ASN A 89 2.02 -0.45 1.85
N SER A 90 1.72 -0.36 3.14
CA SER A 90 1.94 -1.44 4.11
C SER A 90 1.04 -2.64 3.83
N LEU A 91 -0.25 -2.42 3.51
CA LEU A 91 -1.17 -3.47 3.09
C LEU A 91 -0.68 -4.18 1.82
N ALA A 92 -0.32 -3.42 0.79
CA ALA A 92 0.15 -3.98 -0.47
C ALA A 92 1.45 -4.78 -0.31
N SER A 93 2.43 -4.25 0.44
CA SER A 93 3.70 -4.93 0.69
C SER A 93 3.53 -6.15 1.59
N GLY A 94 2.66 -6.07 2.59
CA GLY A 94 2.32 -7.19 3.45
C GLY A 94 1.64 -8.33 2.69
N ILE A 95 0.67 -8.04 1.80
CA ILE A 95 0.05 -9.02 0.92
C ILE A 95 1.11 -9.69 0.04
N ALA A 96 1.97 -8.90 -0.62
CA ALA A 96 3.04 -9.43 -1.46
C ALA A 96 3.95 -10.36 -0.68
N SER A 97 4.34 -9.98 0.54
CA SER A 97 5.18 -10.79 1.42
C SER A 97 4.53 -12.10 1.81
N LYS A 98 3.22 -12.08 2.14
CA LYS A 98 2.46 -13.29 2.47
C LYS A 98 2.31 -14.23 1.27
N ILE A 99 2.11 -13.70 0.07
CA ILE A 99 2.00 -14.51 -1.16
C ILE A 99 3.29 -15.30 -1.41
N VAL A 100 4.46 -14.70 -1.18
CA VAL A 100 5.76 -15.36 -1.34
C VAL A 100 6.24 -16.08 -0.06
N ASP A 101 5.33 -16.33 0.87
CA ASP A 101 5.55 -17.11 2.09
C ASP A 101 6.64 -16.56 3.03
N ILE A 102 6.75 -15.24 3.13
CA ILE A 102 7.58 -14.62 4.16
C ILE A 102 6.95 -14.83 5.55
N HIS A 103 7.73 -15.26 6.52
CA HIS A 103 7.28 -15.45 7.89
C HIS A 103 6.72 -14.18 8.53
N ASP A 104 5.63 -14.30 9.27
CA ASP A 104 4.90 -13.20 9.91
C ASP A 104 5.78 -12.31 10.80
N GLU A 105 6.73 -12.89 11.52
CA GLU A 105 7.68 -12.14 12.35
C GLU A 105 8.56 -11.18 11.52
N LYS A 106 8.97 -11.62 10.32
CA LYS A 106 9.77 -10.80 9.41
C LYS A 106 8.95 -9.67 8.81
N ILE A 107 7.70 -9.97 8.41
CA ILE A 107 6.76 -8.95 7.92
C ILE A 107 6.53 -7.90 9.01
N ARG A 108 6.24 -8.33 10.23
CA ARG A 108 6.01 -7.44 11.37
C ARG A 108 7.23 -6.56 11.65
N ALA A 109 8.41 -7.15 11.77
CA ALA A 109 9.65 -6.41 12.01
C ALA A 109 9.88 -5.36 10.91
N SER A 110 9.76 -5.74 9.63
CA SER A 110 9.98 -4.81 8.51
C SER A 110 8.96 -3.66 8.49
N LEU A 111 7.69 -3.93 8.79
CA LEU A 111 6.66 -2.88 8.82
C LEU A 111 6.80 -1.96 10.04
N SER A 112 7.38 -2.45 11.16
CA SER A 112 7.59 -1.66 12.38
C SER A 112 8.90 -0.86 12.36
N ASP A 113 9.93 -1.33 11.68
CA ASP A 113 11.27 -0.73 11.73
C ASP A 113 11.63 0.08 10.47
N PHE A 114 10.71 0.18 9.51
CA PHE A 114 10.99 0.86 8.25
C PHE A 114 11.20 2.36 8.44
N THR A 115 12.41 2.83 8.25
CA THR A 115 12.79 4.24 8.46
C THR A 115 12.38 5.19 7.32
N GLY A 116 11.69 4.68 6.31
CA GLY A 116 11.30 5.47 5.14
C GLY A 116 12.35 5.46 4.03
N VAL A 117 12.08 6.22 3.00
CA VAL A 117 12.98 6.39 1.83
C VAL A 117 13.45 7.83 1.81
N GLU A 118 14.74 8.05 1.58
CA GLU A 118 15.32 9.38 1.38
C GLU A 118 14.47 10.23 0.42
N HIS A 119 14.34 11.50 0.73
CA HIS A 119 13.55 12.48 -0.04
C HIS A 119 12.04 12.25 -0.04
N ARG A 120 11.50 11.41 0.86
CA ARG A 120 10.06 11.20 1.04
C ARG A 120 9.69 11.41 2.50
N LEU A 121 9.12 12.59 2.83
CA LEU A 121 8.80 13.03 4.18
C LEU A 121 9.99 12.85 5.14
N GLU A 122 11.19 12.96 4.63
CA GLU A 122 12.43 12.78 5.34
C GLU A 122 12.64 13.91 6.36
N LYS A 123 12.67 13.61 7.65
CA LYS A 123 13.03 14.58 8.69
C LYS A 123 14.53 14.86 8.63
N VAL A 124 14.88 16.03 8.11
CA VAL A 124 16.30 16.41 7.92
C VAL A 124 16.92 16.94 9.20
N LEU A 125 16.24 17.89 9.85
CA LEU A 125 16.72 18.51 11.08
C LEU A 125 15.60 19.30 11.78
N ARG A 126 15.84 19.64 13.05
CA ARG A 126 14.99 20.56 13.83
C ARG A 126 15.82 21.72 14.38
N VAL A 127 15.45 22.95 14.03
CA VAL A 127 16.13 24.17 14.49
C VAL A 127 15.13 25.13 15.11
N ARG A 128 15.39 25.55 16.36
CA ARG A 128 14.56 26.53 17.09
C ARG A 128 13.07 26.17 17.13
N GLY A 129 12.76 24.86 17.23
CA GLY A 129 11.38 24.37 17.26
C GLY A 129 10.71 24.18 15.90
N VAL A 130 11.42 24.46 14.80
CA VAL A 130 10.94 24.24 13.42
C VAL A 130 11.53 22.95 12.87
N ASP A 131 10.66 22.04 12.42
CA ASP A 131 11.05 20.80 11.74
C ASP A 131 11.24 21.08 10.23
N TYR A 132 12.38 20.63 9.70
CA TYR A 132 12.69 20.70 8.28
C TYR A 132 12.51 19.32 7.68
N ILE A 133 11.59 19.21 6.74
CA ILE A 133 11.22 17.95 6.10
C ILE A 133 11.50 18.03 4.61
N ASN A 134 12.23 17.04 4.09
CA ASN A 134 12.53 16.91 2.67
C ASN A 134 11.54 15.94 2.03
N ASP A 135 10.73 16.45 1.12
CA ASP A 135 9.78 15.65 0.32
C ASP A 135 9.95 15.93 -1.19
N SER A 136 11.19 16.01 -1.65
CA SER A 136 11.50 16.34 -3.04
C SER A 136 11.03 15.27 -4.05
N LYS A 137 10.59 14.10 -3.58
CA LYS A 137 9.91 13.09 -4.41
C LYS A 137 8.42 13.38 -4.66
N ALA A 138 7.81 14.32 -3.96
CA ALA A 138 6.46 14.79 -4.23
C ALA A 138 6.44 15.69 -5.48
N THR A 139 6.31 15.08 -6.65
CA THR A 139 6.40 15.74 -7.96
C THR A 139 5.04 16.13 -8.55
N ASN A 140 3.96 15.99 -7.80
CA ASN A 140 2.61 16.34 -8.21
C ASN A 140 1.76 16.84 -7.02
N VAL A 141 0.63 17.49 -7.33
CA VAL A 141 -0.25 18.11 -6.33
C VAL A 141 -0.77 17.10 -5.31
N ASN A 142 -1.16 15.90 -5.74
CA ASN A 142 -1.68 14.87 -4.83
C ASN A 142 -0.61 14.41 -3.82
N SER A 143 0.62 14.22 -4.27
CA SER A 143 1.72 13.86 -3.37
C SER A 143 1.97 14.94 -2.32
N CYS A 144 2.02 16.22 -2.73
CA CYS A 144 2.15 17.35 -1.80
C CYS A 144 0.96 17.43 -0.82
N TRP A 145 -0.25 17.16 -1.28
CA TRP A 145 -1.44 17.16 -0.44
C TRP A 145 -1.34 16.12 0.69
N TYR A 146 -1.00 14.88 0.34
CA TYR A 146 -0.81 13.83 1.35
C TYR A 146 0.35 14.13 2.32
N ALA A 147 1.43 14.73 1.82
CA ALA A 147 2.53 15.17 2.65
C ALA A 147 2.06 16.19 3.71
N LEU A 148 1.30 17.20 3.31
CA LEU A 148 0.76 18.21 4.22
C LEU A 148 -0.22 17.64 5.23
N GLN A 149 -1.09 16.70 4.82
CA GLN A 149 -2.02 16.03 5.73
C GLN A 149 -1.31 15.19 6.80
N SER A 150 -0.13 14.65 6.51
CA SER A 150 0.63 13.83 7.47
C SER A 150 1.42 14.66 8.50
N MET A 151 1.42 15.99 8.37
CA MET A 151 2.17 16.91 9.25
C MET A 151 1.31 17.55 10.34
N THR A 152 0.01 17.22 10.43
CA THR A 152 -0.94 17.79 11.41
C THR A 152 -1.10 16.90 12.65
#